data_d58c00661c1da02c55e00871879bea55
#
_entry.id   d58c00661c1da02c55e00871879bea55
#
_cell.length_a   1.000
_cell.length_b   1.000
_cell.length_c   1.000
_cell.angle_alpha   90.00
_cell.angle_beta   90.00
_cell.angle_gamma   90.00
#
_symmetry.space_group_name_H-M   'P 1'
#
loop_
_entity.id
_entity.type
_entity.pdbx_description
1 polymer ?
#
loop_
_entity_poly.entity_id
_entity_poly.type
_entity_poly.pdbx_seq_one_letter_code
_entity_poly.pdbx_strand_id
1 'polypeptide(L)'
;FHPIRELAPALLEPAQSPWLWFWVLFYAGATYGNAGYLREQMCKYMCPYARFQSALIDMDSLVIAYDGARGEQRGPRSRKTDAKAAGLGDCIDCTLCVQVCPTGIDIRHGLQNECIACAACIDVCDDVMDKMGYPKGLIRYTTGNAVAQGWSARQMLRRVWRPRVLIYGALLAGLTGAWLWSLGHRSDVAAVLIKDCLLYT
;
A
#
# COMPACT_ATOMS: atom_id res chain seq x y z
N PHE A 1 27.34 9.26 -15.20
CA PHE A 1 26.02 9.16 -15.83
C PHE A 1 26.18 9.51 -17.31
N HIS A 2 25.95 8.55 -18.21
CA HIS A 2 25.92 8.80 -19.66
C HIS A 2 24.48 8.99 -20.11
N PRO A 3 24.20 9.94 -21.01
CA PRO A 3 22.88 10.12 -21.56
C PRO A 3 22.47 8.89 -22.39
N ILE A 4 21.17 8.55 -22.37
CA ILE A 4 20.63 7.35 -23.04
C ILE A 4 20.97 7.28 -24.53
N ARG A 5 21.13 8.43 -25.17
CA ARG A 5 21.48 8.53 -26.60
C ARG A 5 22.89 8.04 -26.92
N GLU A 6 23.80 8.13 -25.96
CA GLU A 6 25.19 7.61 -26.08
C GLU A 6 25.27 6.17 -25.59
N LEU A 7 24.47 5.83 -24.58
CA LEU A 7 24.45 4.49 -24.00
C LEU A 7 23.88 3.44 -24.98
N ALA A 8 22.85 3.80 -25.75
CA ALA A 8 22.20 2.87 -26.67
C ALA A 8 23.14 2.36 -27.78
N PRO A 9 23.89 3.21 -28.52
CA PRO A 9 24.88 2.71 -29.48
C PRO A 9 26.08 2.01 -28.82
N ALA A 10 26.52 2.47 -27.64
CA ALA A 10 27.61 1.84 -26.89
C ALA A 10 27.28 0.40 -26.42
N LEU A 11 26.01 0.08 -26.22
CA LEU A 11 25.56 -1.28 -25.92
C LEU A 11 25.64 -2.23 -27.12
N LEU A 12 25.63 -1.70 -28.34
CA LEU A 12 25.75 -2.49 -29.57
C LEU A 12 27.20 -2.82 -29.93
N GLU A 13 28.17 -2.12 -29.31
CA GLU A 13 29.61 -2.37 -29.48
C GLU A 13 30.19 -3.04 -28.22
N PRO A 14 30.23 -4.38 -28.15
CA PRO A 14 30.64 -5.12 -26.94
C PRO A 14 32.12 -4.93 -26.53
N ALA A 15 32.92 -4.32 -27.40
CA ALA A 15 34.36 -4.13 -27.17
C ALA A 15 34.70 -2.90 -26.31
N GLN A 16 33.76 -2.00 -26.04
CA GLN A 16 34.08 -0.69 -25.47
C GLN A 16 34.32 -0.63 -23.97
N SER A 17 33.62 -1.37 -23.13
CA SER A 17 33.92 -1.37 -21.70
C SER A 17 33.27 -2.55 -20.98
N PRO A 18 34.04 -3.49 -20.44
CA PRO A 18 33.52 -4.60 -19.62
C PRO A 18 32.82 -4.06 -18.36
N TRP A 19 33.17 -2.89 -17.85
CA TRP A 19 32.57 -2.24 -16.70
C TRP A 19 31.14 -1.78 -16.95
N LEU A 20 30.84 -1.27 -18.16
CA LEU A 20 29.47 -0.89 -18.60
C LEU A 20 28.55 -2.13 -18.61
N TRP A 21 29.02 -3.21 -19.23
CA TRP A 21 28.26 -4.46 -19.30
C TRP A 21 28.04 -5.09 -17.92
N PHE A 22 29.04 -5.01 -17.05
CA PHE A 22 28.89 -5.47 -15.67
C PHE A 22 27.72 -4.77 -14.97
N TRP A 23 27.62 -3.44 -15.03
CA TRP A 23 26.55 -2.69 -14.38
C TRP A 23 25.19 -2.91 -15.04
N VAL A 24 25.12 -2.98 -16.36
CA VAL A 24 23.86 -3.28 -17.06
C VAL A 24 23.32 -4.64 -16.68
N LEU A 25 24.16 -5.67 -16.70
CA LEU A 25 23.77 -7.04 -16.32
C LEU A 25 23.44 -7.13 -14.82
N PHE A 26 24.20 -6.45 -13.97
CA PHE A 26 23.94 -6.41 -12.53
C PHE A 26 22.57 -5.80 -12.22
N TYR A 27 22.28 -4.63 -12.76
CA TYR A 27 20.97 -3.97 -12.53
C TYR A 27 19.81 -4.73 -13.20
N ALA A 28 20.02 -5.24 -14.40
CA ALA A 28 19.03 -6.06 -15.08
C ALA A 28 18.71 -7.34 -14.30
N GLY A 29 19.76 -8.05 -13.85
CA GLY A 29 19.64 -9.25 -13.01
C GLY A 29 19.00 -8.96 -11.66
N ALA A 30 19.39 -7.88 -10.99
CA ALA A 30 18.80 -7.45 -9.73
C ALA A 30 17.31 -7.09 -9.90
N THR A 31 16.97 -6.35 -10.95
CA THR A 31 15.57 -6.00 -11.25
C THR A 31 14.75 -7.24 -11.55
N TYR A 32 15.26 -8.14 -12.39
CA TYR A 32 14.59 -9.40 -12.70
C TYR A 32 14.40 -10.28 -11.47
N GLY A 33 15.44 -10.43 -10.65
CA GLY A 33 15.39 -11.20 -9.41
C GLY A 33 14.39 -10.63 -8.41
N ASN A 34 14.41 -9.31 -8.21
CA ASN A 34 13.49 -8.64 -7.28
C ASN A 34 12.04 -8.66 -7.77
N ALA A 35 11.80 -8.38 -9.06
CA ALA A 35 10.44 -8.33 -9.60
C ALA A 35 9.85 -9.73 -9.88
N GLY A 36 10.67 -10.70 -10.27
CA GLY A 36 10.23 -12.04 -10.63
C GLY A 36 10.14 -13.01 -9.45
N TYR A 37 11.21 -13.11 -8.66
CA TYR A 37 11.31 -14.14 -7.61
C TYR A 37 11.08 -13.62 -6.19
N LEU A 38 11.55 -12.40 -5.89
CA LEU A 38 11.53 -11.86 -4.53
C LEU A 38 10.37 -10.88 -4.29
N ARG A 39 9.42 -10.80 -5.20
CA ARG A 39 8.36 -9.78 -5.22
C ARG A 39 7.69 -9.57 -3.85
N GLU A 40 7.16 -10.63 -3.25
CA GLU A 40 6.51 -10.57 -1.94
C GLU A 40 7.51 -10.44 -0.79
N GLN A 41 8.65 -11.09 -0.92
CA GLN A 41 9.72 -11.06 0.07
C GLN A 41 10.35 -9.67 0.20
N MET A 42 10.48 -8.95 -0.91
CA MET A 42 10.95 -7.56 -0.91
C MET A 42 10.03 -6.65 -0.11
N CYS A 43 8.71 -6.77 -0.28
CA CYS A 43 7.75 -5.99 0.49
C CYS A 43 7.78 -6.32 1.98
N LYS A 44 7.95 -7.60 2.34
CA LYS A 44 7.95 -8.07 3.73
C LYS A 44 9.22 -7.74 4.50
N TYR A 45 10.39 -7.88 3.87
CA TYR A 45 11.66 -7.88 4.60
C TYR A 45 12.61 -6.72 4.25
N MET A 46 12.60 -6.24 3.00
CA MET A 46 13.60 -5.29 2.51
C MET A 46 13.05 -3.88 2.26
N CYS A 47 11.74 -3.74 2.03
CA CYS A 47 11.15 -2.46 1.69
C CYS A 47 11.16 -1.49 2.89
N PRO A 48 11.90 -0.38 2.83
CA PRO A 48 11.92 0.59 3.92
C PRO A 48 10.55 1.23 4.14
N TYR A 49 9.73 1.33 3.10
CA TYR A 49 8.38 1.87 3.18
C TYR A 49 7.49 1.09 4.15
N ALA A 50 7.51 -0.24 4.11
CA ALA A 50 6.72 -1.06 5.02
C ALA A 50 7.10 -0.81 6.50
N ARG A 51 8.38 -0.59 6.78
CA ARG A 51 8.87 -0.24 8.12
C ARG A 51 8.47 1.15 8.56
N PHE A 52 8.52 2.14 7.66
CA PHE A 52 8.00 3.48 7.93
C PHE A 52 6.50 3.46 8.16
N GLN A 53 5.76 2.72 7.37
CA GLN A 53 4.32 2.54 7.53
C GLN A 53 3.99 1.99 8.91
N SER A 54 4.70 0.97 9.39
CA SER A 54 4.47 0.39 10.71
C SER A 54 4.69 1.37 11.86
N ALA A 55 5.68 2.27 11.73
CA ALA A 55 5.96 3.31 12.72
C ALA A 55 4.92 4.46 12.71
N LEU A 56 4.29 4.69 11.56
CA LEU A 56 3.29 5.75 11.40
C LEU A 56 1.86 5.30 11.73
N ILE A 57 1.56 4.01 11.65
CA ILE A 57 0.24 3.47 11.98
C ILE A 57 0.04 3.46 13.51
N ASP A 58 -1.10 3.97 13.94
CA ASP A 58 -1.59 3.88 15.31
C ASP A 58 -3.02 3.29 15.34
N MET A 59 -3.56 3.05 16.53
CA MET A 59 -4.89 2.48 16.73
C MET A 59 -6.04 3.34 16.17
N ASP A 60 -5.77 4.61 15.84
CA ASP A 60 -6.74 5.52 15.23
C ASP A 60 -6.44 5.75 13.74
N SER A 61 -5.43 5.11 13.16
CA SER A 61 -5.19 5.16 11.72
C SER A 61 -6.25 4.38 10.97
N LEU A 62 -6.67 4.91 9.81
CA LEU A 62 -7.62 4.25 8.94
C LEU A 62 -6.91 3.10 8.21
N VAL A 63 -7.34 1.90 8.49
CA VAL A 63 -6.77 0.65 7.95
C VAL A 63 -7.88 -0.30 7.50
N ILE A 64 -7.53 -1.30 6.71
CA ILE A 64 -8.43 -2.41 6.44
C ILE A 64 -8.36 -3.36 7.63
N ALA A 65 -9.52 -3.68 8.22
CA ALA A 65 -9.60 -4.64 9.32
C ALA A 65 -10.78 -5.60 9.14
N TYR A 66 -10.58 -6.79 9.65
CA TYR A 66 -11.58 -7.83 9.78
C TYR A 66 -12.31 -7.66 11.12
N ASP A 67 -13.63 -7.79 11.10
CA ASP A 67 -14.47 -7.71 12.29
C ASP A 67 -14.55 -9.08 12.95
N GLY A 68 -13.62 -9.36 13.86
CA GLY A 68 -13.55 -10.63 14.59
C GLY A 68 -14.76 -10.90 15.47
N ALA A 69 -15.36 -9.85 16.06
CA ALA A 69 -16.54 -10.01 16.91
C ALA A 69 -17.75 -10.56 16.14
N ARG A 70 -17.85 -10.20 14.87
CA ARG A 70 -18.92 -10.68 13.97
C ARG A 70 -18.53 -11.96 13.22
N GLY A 71 -17.25 -12.11 12.86
CA GLY A 71 -16.76 -13.17 11.99
C GLY A 71 -16.32 -14.45 12.68
N GLU A 72 -15.98 -14.39 13.96
CA GLU A 72 -15.57 -15.56 14.73
C GLU A 72 -16.81 -16.22 15.42
N GLN A 73 -16.89 -17.54 15.55
CA GLN A 73 -15.95 -18.56 15.10
C GLN A 73 -16.15 -18.90 13.63
N ARG A 74 -15.02 -19.06 12.91
CA ARG A 74 -15.00 -19.38 11.49
C ARG A 74 -15.30 -20.86 11.24
N GLY A 75 -16.02 -21.15 10.16
CA GLY A 75 -16.23 -22.56 9.77
C GLY A 75 -16.89 -22.68 8.40
N PRO A 76 -16.50 -23.70 7.61
CA PRO A 76 -17.11 -23.98 6.31
C PRO A 76 -18.57 -24.37 6.50
N ARG A 77 -19.46 -23.78 5.68
CA ARG A 77 -20.89 -24.08 5.75
C ARG A 77 -21.61 -23.81 4.42
N SER A 78 -22.76 -24.44 4.28
CA SER A 78 -23.69 -24.17 3.18
C SER A 78 -24.63 -23.02 3.53
N ARG A 79 -25.15 -22.34 2.52
CA ARG A 79 -26.15 -21.29 2.63
C ARG A 79 -27.42 -21.71 3.43
N LYS A 80 -27.75 -23.01 3.41
CA LYS A 80 -28.92 -23.56 4.10
C LYS A 80 -28.73 -23.77 5.61
N THR A 81 -27.50 -23.66 6.11
CA THR A 81 -27.15 -23.90 7.51
C THR A 81 -27.31 -22.60 8.28
N ASP A 82 -28.10 -22.61 9.34
CA ASP A 82 -28.22 -21.44 10.23
C ASP A 82 -26.94 -21.29 11.06
N ALA A 83 -26.20 -20.20 10.81
CA ALA A 83 -24.93 -19.90 11.47
C ALA A 83 -25.10 -19.74 12.99
N LYS A 84 -26.18 -19.08 13.42
CA LYS A 84 -26.43 -18.80 14.82
C LYS A 84 -26.74 -20.06 15.60
N ALA A 85 -27.48 -21.00 15.01
CA ALA A 85 -27.77 -22.31 15.64
C ALA A 85 -26.50 -23.17 15.81
N ALA A 86 -25.52 -23.00 14.90
CA ALA A 86 -24.23 -23.71 14.96
C ALA A 86 -23.17 -22.98 15.81
N GLY A 87 -23.47 -21.83 16.40
CA GLY A 87 -22.50 -21.01 17.16
C GLY A 87 -21.36 -20.41 16.29
N LEU A 88 -21.57 -20.31 14.97
CA LEU A 88 -20.58 -19.81 14.02
C LEU A 88 -20.82 -18.32 13.72
N GLY A 89 -19.73 -17.58 13.52
CA GLY A 89 -19.77 -16.20 13.04
C GLY A 89 -20.07 -16.11 11.53
N ASP A 90 -20.07 -14.90 10.96
CA ASP A 90 -20.41 -14.68 9.56
C ASP A 90 -19.31 -15.16 8.58
N CYS A 91 -18.08 -15.38 9.04
CA CYS A 91 -16.99 -15.87 8.18
C CYS A 91 -17.13 -17.36 7.89
N ILE A 92 -17.20 -17.72 6.60
CA ILE A 92 -17.31 -19.12 6.14
C ILE A 92 -15.97 -19.81 5.89
N ASP A 93 -14.87 -19.14 6.25
CA ASP A 93 -13.49 -19.64 6.06
C ASP A 93 -13.13 -20.02 4.60
N CYS A 94 -13.64 -19.27 3.62
CA CYS A 94 -13.41 -19.53 2.20
C CYS A 94 -11.99 -19.18 1.71
N THR A 95 -11.17 -18.51 2.52
CA THR A 95 -9.79 -18.06 2.24
C THR A 95 -9.61 -17.14 1.02
N LEU A 96 -10.68 -16.74 0.33
CA LEU A 96 -10.60 -15.90 -0.87
C LEU A 96 -9.94 -14.54 -0.59
N CYS A 97 -10.16 -13.96 0.60
CA CYS A 97 -9.50 -12.73 1.01
C CYS A 97 -7.97 -12.84 1.07
N VAL A 98 -7.44 -14.03 1.35
CA VAL A 98 -5.99 -14.31 1.34
C VAL A 98 -5.50 -14.52 -0.10
N GLN A 99 -6.27 -15.27 -0.91
CA GLN A 99 -5.89 -15.59 -2.29
C GLN A 99 -5.84 -14.35 -3.19
N VAL A 100 -6.74 -13.39 -2.99
CA VAL A 100 -6.77 -12.14 -3.77
C VAL A 100 -5.73 -11.12 -3.30
N CYS A 101 -5.12 -11.34 -2.13
CA CYS A 101 -4.18 -10.39 -1.56
C CYS A 101 -2.86 -10.35 -2.34
N PRO A 102 -2.47 -9.21 -2.93
CA PRO A 102 -1.23 -9.11 -3.71
C PRO A 102 0.05 -9.29 -2.87
N THR A 103 -0.04 -9.11 -1.55
CA THR A 103 1.07 -9.31 -0.60
C THR A 103 0.98 -10.64 0.15
N GLY A 104 -0.04 -11.47 -0.13
CA GLY A 104 -0.21 -12.80 0.44
C GLY A 104 -0.47 -12.81 1.96
N ILE A 105 -1.00 -11.73 2.54
CA ILE A 105 -1.33 -11.65 3.96
C ILE A 105 -2.71 -12.22 4.26
N ASP A 106 -2.89 -12.74 5.47
CA ASP A 106 -4.21 -13.11 5.99
C ASP A 106 -4.74 -12.01 6.91
N ILE A 107 -5.65 -11.18 6.38
CA ILE A 107 -6.24 -10.05 7.09
C ILE A 107 -7.06 -10.47 8.33
N ARG A 108 -7.45 -11.74 8.41
CA ARG A 108 -8.21 -12.29 9.55
C ARG A 108 -7.38 -12.41 10.82
N HIS A 109 -6.05 -12.40 10.70
CA HIS A 109 -5.13 -12.35 11.83
C HIS A 109 -4.88 -10.94 12.37
N GLY A 110 -5.64 -9.96 11.91
CA GLY A 110 -5.51 -8.57 12.30
C GLY A 110 -4.64 -7.75 11.35
N LEU A 111 -4.32 -6.53 11.77
CA LEU A 111 -3.49 -5.61 10.98
C LEU A 111 -2.08 -6.15 10.82
N GLN A 112 -1.60 -6.18 9.58
CA GLN A 112 -0.24 -6.55 9.21
C GLN A 112 0.43 -5.39 8.47
N ASN A 113 1.72 -5.19 8.72
CA ASN A 113 2.49 -4.07 8.15
C ASN A 113 2.64 -4.13 6.64
N GLU A 114 2.50 -5.32 6.07
CA GLU A 114 2.59 -5.59 4.64
C GLU A 114 1.31 -5.23 3.87
N CYS A 115 0.24 -4.83 4.59
CA CYS A 115 -1.02 -4.42 3.97
C CYS A 115 -0.84 -3.11 3.20
N ILE A 116 -1.07 -3.15 1.89
CA ILE A 116 -1.01 -1.97 1.01
C ILE A 116 -2.35 -1.24 0.88
N ALA A 117 -3.35 -1.61 1.68
CA ALA A 117 -4.69 -1.01 1.70
C ALA A 117 -5.40 -0.97 0.32
N CYS A 118 -5.21 -1.99 -0.52
CA CYS A 118 -5.77 -2.05 -1.88
C CYS A 118 -7.27 -2.39 -1.94
N ALA A 119 -7.87 -2.78 -0.82
CA ALA A 119 -9.30 -3.16 -0.68
C ALA A 119 -9.77 -4.44 -1.42
N ALA A 120 -8.95 -5.11 -2.20
CA ALA A 120 -9.36 -6.30 -2.94
C ALA A 120 -10.00 -7.40 -2.06
N CYS A 121 -9.54 -7.53 -0.82
CA CYS A 121 -10.14 -8.44 0.16
C CYS A 121 -11.54 -8.00 0.63
N ILE A 122 -11.85 -6.71 0.60
CA ILE A 122 -13.19 -6.19 0.93
C ILE A 122 -14.17 -6.62 -0.16
N ASP A 123 -13.85 -6.34 -1.43
CA ASP A 123 -14.72 -6.62 -2.58
C ASP A 123 -15.07 -8.11 -2.65
N VAL A 124 -14.05 -8.97 -2.58
CA VAL A 124 -14.25 -10.43 -2.62
C VAL A 124 -15.06 -10.93 -1.41
N CYS A 125 -14.82 -10.38 -0.22
CA CYS A 125 -15.58 -10.77 0.96
C CYS A 125 -17.05 -10.33 0.88
N ASP A 126 -17.32 -9.12 0.38
CA ASP A 126 -18.67 -8.62 0.19
C ASP A 126 -19.44 -9.44 -0.86
N ASP A 127 -18.80 -9.88 -1.94
CA ASP A 127 -19.39 -10.82 -2.91
C ASP A 127 -19.78 -12.16 -2.27
N VAL A 128 -18.95 -12.67 -1.37
CA VAL A 128 -19.25 -13.90 -0.62
C VAL A 128 -20.40 -13.68 0.35
N MET A 129 -20.42 -12.54 1.05
CA MET A 129 -21.51 -12.19 1.98
C MET A 129 -22.85 -12.07 1.24
N ASP A 130 -22.87 -11.46 0.06
CA ASP A 130 -24.07 -11.39 -0.79
C ASP A 130 -24.58 -12.79 -1.19
N LYS A 131 -23.67 -13.67 -1.62
CA LYS A 131 -24.02 -15.05 -1.99
C LYS A 131 -24.58 -15.85 -0.81
N MET A 132 -24.10 -15.58 0.40
CA MET A 132 -24.56 -16.24 1.61
C MET A 132 -25.80 -15.59 2.22
N GLY A 133 -26.16 -14.36 1.79
CA GLY A 133 -27.26 -13.57 2.36
C GLY A 133 -26.92 -12.91 3.68
N TYR A 134 -25.65 -12.67 3.97
CA TYR A 134 -25.19 -11.97 5.15
C TYR A 134 -24.94 -10.48 4.87
N PRO A 135 -25.03 -9.62 5.89
CA PRO A 135 -24.75 -8.20 5.72
C PRO A 135 -23.27 -7.97 5.37
N LYS A 136 -23.01 -7.08 4.41
CA LYS A 136 -21.66 -6.66 3.96
C LYS A 136 -20.83 -6.05 5.08
N GLY A 137 -19.54 -5.82 4.78
CA GLY A 137 -18.62 -5.09 5.64
C GLY A 137 -18.02 -5.92 6.77
N LEU A 138 -17.87 -7.24 6.57
CA LEU A 138 -17.11 -8.11 7.47
C LEU A 138 -15.62 -7.72 7.45
N ILE A 139 -15.10 -7.38 6.27
CA ILE A 139 -13.81 -6.72 6.09
C ILE A 139 -14.13 -5.30 5.59
N ARG A 140 -13.57 -4.28 6.25
CA ARG A 140 -13.88 -2.88 5.91
C ARG A 140 -12.75 -1.93 6.30
N TYR A 141 -12.78 -0.72 5.72
CA TYR A 141 -11.96 0.38 6.22
C TYR A 141 -12.47 0.84 7.59
N THR A 142 -11.61 0.81 8.58
CA THR A 142 -11.94 1.19 9.95
C THR A 142 -10.67 1.54 10.73
N THR A 143 -10.82 1.91 12.00
CA THR A 143 -9.67 2.11 12.91
C THR A 143 -9.67 1.01 13.96
N GLY A 144 -8.49 0.70 14.51
CA GLY A 144 -8.37 -0.29 15.58
C GLY A 144 -9.29 -0.01 16.76
N ASN A 145 -9.36 1.26 17.18
CA ASN A 145 -10.27 1.69 18.25
C ASN A 145 -11.74 1.55 17.87
N ALA A 146 -12.10 1.78 16.60
CA ALA A 146 -13.48 1.61 16.14
C ALA A 146 -13.91 0.13 16.15
N VAL A 147 -13.01 -0.79 15.82
CA VAL A 147 -13.29 -2.24 15.93
C VAL A 147 -13.44 -2.64 17.39
N ALA A 148 -12.52 -2.19 18.26
CA ALA A 148 -12.54 -2.56 19.68
C ALA A 148 -13.74 -1.99 20.45
N GLN A 149 -14.20 -0.79 20.10
CA GLN A 149 -15.22 -0.04 20.84
C GLN A 149 -16.54 0.12 20.08
N GLY A 150 -16.66 -0.40 18.86
CA GLY A 150 -17.87 -0.33 18.06
C GLY A 150 -18.25 1.11 17.61
N TRP A 151 -17.26 1.96 17.29
CA TRP A 151 -17.52 3.35 16.95
C TRP A 151 -18.25 3.51 15.62
N SER A 152 -19.10 4.53 15.58
CA SER A 152 -19.76 4.97 14.34
C SER A 152 -18.78 5.80 13.46
N ALA A 153 -19.11 5.93 12.16
CA ALA A 153 -18.33 6.74 11.21
C ALA A 153 -18.13 8.20 11.67
N ARG A 154 -19.14 8.78 12.32
CA ARG A 154 -19.04 10.14 12.87
C ARG A 154 -18.02 10.26 14.00
N GLN A 155 -17.92 9.26 14.86
CA GLN A 155 -16.95 9.24 15.94
C GLN A 155 -15.51 9.07 15.40
N MET A 156 -15.33 8.24 14.36
CA MET A 156 -14.06 8.13 13.66
C MET A 156 -13.64 9.46 13.02
N LEU A 157 -14.57 10.15 12.35
CA LEU A 157 -14.30 11.45 11.69
C LEU A 157 -13.89 12.53 12.70
N ARG A 158 -14.50 12.56 13.88
CA ARG A 158 -14.13 13.50 14.95
C ARG A 158 -12.69 13.32 15.42
N ARG A 159 -12.15 12.11 15.33
CA ARG A 159 -10.76 11.79 15.69
C ARG A 159 -9.72 12.30 14.69
N VAL A 160 -10.13 12.80 13.52
CA VAL A 160 -9.22 13.45 12.54
C VAL A 160 -8.58 14.72 13.14
N TRP A 161 -9.29 15.43 14.03
CA TRP A 161 -8.77 16.63 14.71
C TRP A 161 -7.76 16.34 15.83
N ARG A 162 -7.01 15.26 15.72
CA ARG A 162 -5.93 14.94 16.66
C ARG A 162 -4.73 15.84 16.44
N PRO A 163 -3.97 16.21 17.52
CA PRO A 163 -2.79 17.06 17.40
C PRO A 163 -1.77 16.52 16.40
N ARG A 164 -1.60 15.20 16.31
CA ARG A 164 -0.70 14.56 15.35
C ARG A 164 -1.09 14.87 13.89
N VAL A 165 -2.37 14.76 13.54
CA VAL A 165 -2.86 15.05 12.17
C VAL A 165 -2.74 16.54 11.87
N LEU A 166 -3.03 17.41 12.85
CA LEU A 166 -2.88 18.85 12.71
C LEU A 166 -1.43 19.27 12.46
N ILE A 167 -0.48 18.72 13.21
CA ILE A 167 0.96 18.99 13.05
C ILE A 167 1.42 18.58 11.64
N TYR A 168 1.09 17.36 11.20
CA TYR A 168 1.47 16.90 9.86
C TYR A 168 0.79 17.71 8.75
N GLY A 169 -0.49 18.07 8.94
CA GLY A 169 -1.22 18.92 8.02
C GLY A 169 -0.61 20.32 7.90
N ALA A 170 -0.26 20.94 9.02
CA ALA A 170 0.40 22.25 9.05
C ALA A 170 1.78 22.22 8.40
N LEU A 171 2.58 21.16 8.67
CA LEU A 171 3.89 20.97 8.06
C LEU A 171 3.77 20.78 6.54
N LEU A 172 2.83 19.95 6.09
CA LEU A 172 2.58 19.74 4.67
C LEU A 172 2.12 21.04 3.98
N ALA A 173 1.19 21.77 4.58
CA ALA A 173 0.73 23.06 4.07
C ALA A 173 1.85 24.08 3.99
N GLY A 174 2.73 24.15 5.00
CA GLY A 174 3.91 25.01 5.00
C GLY A 174 4.90 24.69 3.90
N LEU A 175 5.23 23.40 3.71
CA LEU A 175 6.12 22.94 2.64
C LEU A 175 5.53 23.21 1.26
N THR A 176 4.24 22.94 1.07
CA THR A 176 3.54 23.19 -0.19
C THR A 176 3.50 24.69 -0.49
N GLY A 177 3.23 25.52 0.51
CA GLY A 177 3.25 26.98 0.40
C GLY A 177 4.64 27.51 0.01
N ALA A 178 5.70 27.03 0.67
CA ALA A 178 7.08 27.39 0.36
C ALA A 178 7.47 26.96 -1.07
N TRP A 179 7.04 25.78 -1.49
CA TRP A 179 7.27 25.28 -2.84
C TRP A 179 6.56 26.14 -3.90
N LEU A 180 5.28 26.46 -3.69
CA LEU A 180 4.51 27.32 -4.59
C LEU A 180 5.09 28.74 -4.64
N TRP A 181 5.51 29.27 -3.48
CA TRP A 181 6.21 30.57 -3.42
C TRP A 181 7.51 30.54 -4.23
N SER A 182 8.32 29.50 -4.07
CA SER A 182 9.56 29.31 -4.83
C SER A 182 9.32 29.23 -6.34
N LEU A 183 8.24 28.55 -6.77
CA LEU A 183 7.86 28.49 -8.18
C LEU A 183 7.44 29.86 -8.73
N GLY A 184 6.64 30.62 -7.96
CA GLY A 184 6.18 31.95 -8.38
C GLY A 184 7.29 32.99 -8.44
N HIS A 185 8.38 32.81 -7.67
CA HIS A 185 9.54 33.72 -7.63
C HIS A 185 10.74 33.20 -8.43
N ARG A 186 10.55 32.13 -9.20
CA ARG A 186 11.61 31.58 -10.04
C ARG A 186 11.96 32.55 -11.16
N SER A 187 13.19 33.06 -11.17
CA SER A 187 13.68 33.94 -12.24
C SER A 187 13.82 33.18 -13.57
N ASP A 188 13.39 33.76 -14.66
CA ASP A 188 13.49 33.18 -16.00
C ASP A 188 14.96 32.91 -16.45
N VAL A 189 15.92 33.59 -15.81
CA VAL A 189 17.36 33.40 -16.06
C VAL A 189 17.83 31.99 -15.71
N ALA A 190 17.28 31.36 -14.63
CA ALA A 190 17.64 30.00 -14.29
C ALA A 190 17.11 28.97 -15.31
N ALA A 191 15.97 29.25 -15.93
CA ALA A 191 15.41 28.38 -16.96
C ALA A 191 16.22 28.45 -18.28
N VAL A 192 16.79 29.61 -18.61
CA VAL A 192 17.67 29.78 -19.78
C VAL A 192 18.99 29.03 -19.60
N LEU A 193 19.63 29.11 -18.43
CA LEU A 193 20.85 28.36 -18.14
C LEU A 193 20.66 26.82 -18.22
N ILE A 194 19.52 26.32 -17.78
CA ILE A 194 19.21 24.88 -17.88
C ILE A 194 18.97 24.51 -19.36
N LYS A 195 18.32 25.37 -20.13
CA LYS A 195 18.06 25.14 -21.55
C LYS A 195 19.34 25.11 -22.38
N ASP A 196 20.25 26.05 -22.13
CA ASP A 196 21.52 26.09 -22.82
C ASP A 196 22.44 24.95 -22.42
N CYS A 197 22.44 24.54 -21.16
CA CYS A 197 23.19 23.37 -20.72
C CYS A 197 22.66 22.03 -21.32
N LEU A 198 21.36 21.95 -21.61
CA LEU A 198 20.77 20.78 -22.28
C LEU A 198 20.96 20.79 -23.81
N LEU A 199 21.23 21.95 -24.42
CA LEU A 199 21.45 22.05 -25.85
C LEU A 199 22.92 21.83 -26.26
N TYR A 200 23.87 21.93 -25.30
CA TYR A 200 25.31 21.72 -25.54
C TYR A 200 25.83 20.36 -25.10
N THR A 201 24.95 19.47 -24.55
CA THR A 201 25.23 18.05 -24.28
C THR A 201 24.46 17.17 -25.25
#